data_3bb65e32bafa615458d1132c3a9394b2
#
_entry.id   3bb65e32bafa615458d1132c3a9394b2
#
_cell.length_a   1.000
_cell.length_b   1.000
_cell.length_c   1.000
_cell.angle_alpha   90.00
_cell.angle_beta   90.00
_cell.angle_gamma   90.00
#
_symmetry.space_group_name_H-M   'P 1'
#
loop_
_entity.id
_entity.type
_entity.pdbx_description
1 polymer ?
#
loop_
_entity_poly.entity_id
_entity_poly.type
_entity_poly.pdbx_seq_one_letter_code
_entity_poly.pdbx_strand_id
1 'polypeptide(L)'
;YADQNYHIFLIGHEGHDEVIGTMGQAPGAFTLVETTEEVNALPFGPEDKLAYLTQTTLSVDDASRIINQLKARFPQLIGPPKDDICYATQNRQEAVRQLSQEADLVLVLGSQNSSNSQRLAELAKEHGVPSYLIDGADEIDASWFNNIETVAITAGASAPEQVVQDCVEWLRNRFENSPSGFSIEERTVRDEDVFFPLPKSIRSAAAAVQLPMG
;
A
#
# COMPACT_ATOMS: atom_id res chain seq x y z
N TYR A 1 18.56 14.99 5.06
CA TYR A 1 19.44 14.58 3.96
C TYR A 1 19.87 15.79 3.11
N ALA A 2 18.93 16.64 2.67
CA ALA A 2 19.24 17.84 1.88
C ALA A 2 20.17 18.80 2.62
N ASP A 3 19.93 19.07 3.91
CA ASP A 3 20.80 19.91 4.76
C ASP A 3 22.23 19.35 4.91
N GLN A 4 22.41 18.05 4.71
CA GLN A 4 23.70 17.38 4.74
C GLN A 4 24.34 17.23 3.33
N ASN A 5 23.76 17.90 2.33
CA ASN A 5 24.17 17.85 0.93
C ASN A 5 24.11 16.44 0.30
N TYR A 6 23.12 15.63 0.67
CA TYR A 6 22.80 14.42 -0.08
C TYR A 6 21.93 14.75 -1.27
N HIS A 7 22.21 14.11 -2.40
CA HIS A 7 21.22 14.01 -3.46
C HIS A 7 20.32 12.81 -3.18
N ILE A 8 19.00 12.97 -3.35
CA ILE A 8 18.00 12.01 -2.91
C ILE A 8 17.29 11.41 -4.11
N PHE A 9 17.34 10.11 -4.25
CA PHE A 9 16.50 9.37 -5.19
C PHE A 9 15.17 9.10 -4.51
N LEU A 10 14.09 9.69 -5.03
CA LEU A 10 12.74 9.39 -4.58
C LEU A 10 12.15 8.32 -5.50
N ILE A 11 11.93 7.14 -4.96
CA ILE A 11 11.27 6.05 -5.67
C ILE A 11 9.77 6.26 -5.54
N GLY A 12 9.07 6.44 -6.66
CA GLY A 12 7.65 6.80 -6.64
C GLY A 12 7.10 7.01 -8.05
N HIS A 13 5.85 7.43 -8.16
CA HIS A 13 5.18 7.67 -9.44
C HIS A 13 5.06 9.17 -9.73
N GLU A 14 5.41 9.57 -10.94
CA GLU A 14 5.28 10.95 -11.39
C GLU A 14 3.83 11.43 -11.25
N GLY A 15 3.65 12.65 -10.80
CA GLY A 15 2.32 13.26 -10.63
C GLY A 15 1.58 12.86 -9.35
N HIS A 16 2.08 11.92 -8.56
CA HIS A 16 1.47 11.58 -7.28
C HIS A 16 1.68 12.69 -6.24
N ASP A 17 0.62 13.07 -5.50
CA ASP A 17 0.65 14.19 -4.54
C ASP A 17 1.73 14.04 -3.47
N GLU A 18 1.97 12.83 -2.96
CA GLU A 18 3.03 12.54 -2.00
C GLU A 18 4.42 12.80 -2.59
N VAL A 19 4.65 12.42 -3.85
CA VAL A 19 5.91 12.65 -4.58
C VAL A 19 6.13 14.13 -4.80
N ILE A 20 5.12 14.85 -5.29
CA ILE A 20 5.16 16.30 -5.49
C ILE A 20 5.45 17.00 -4.15
N GLY A 21 4.73 16.64 -3.08
CA GLY A 21 4.89 17.22 -1.77
C GLY A 21 6.27 16.99 -1.16
N THR A 22 6.81 15.76 -1.30
CA THR A 22 8.12 15.38 -0.79
C THR A 22 9.23 16.13 -1.53
N MET A 23 9.22 16.13 -2.87
CA MET A 23 10.20 16.84 -3.68
C MET A 23 10.16 18.36 -3.44
N GLY A 24 8.98 18.90 -3.15
CA GLY A 24 8.78 20.29 -2.82
C GLY A 24 9.46 20.74 -1.52
N GLN A 25 9.82 19.84 -0.60
CA GLN A 25 10.50 20.18 0.66
C GLN A 25 11.95 20.63 0.46
N ALA A 26 12.62 20.11 -0.59
CA ALA A 26 14.00 20.48 -0.91
C ALA A 26 14.19 20.52 -2.45
N PRO A 27 13.67 21.56 -3.12
CA PRO A 27 13.77 21.69 -4.58
C PRO A 27 15.21 21.59 -5.07
N GLY A 28 15.45 20.73 -6.07
CA GLY A 28 16.77 20.49 -6.64
C GLY A 28 17.63 19.43 -5.93
N ALA A 29 17.23 18.95 -4.75
CA ALA A 29 17.91 17.85 -4.07
C ALA A 29 17.43 16.46 -4.49
N PHE A 30 16.35 16.38 -5.27
CA PHE A 30 15.71 15.10 -5.65
C PHE A 30 15.86 14.75 -7.13
N THR A 31 15.95 13.47 -7.39
CA THR A 31 15.63 12.85 -8.69
C THR A 31 14.57 11.77 -8.45
N LEU A 32 13.46 11.84 -9.18
CA LEU A 32 12.44 10.79 -9.19
C LEU A 32 12.98 9.58 -9.96
N VAL A 33 12.72 8.38 -9.44
CA VAL A 33 13.09 7.11 -10.07
C VAL A 33 11.87 6.19 -10.01
N GLU A 34 11.37 5.79 -11.18
CA GLU A 34 10.19 4.94 -11.30
C GLU A 34 10.55 3.51 -11.70
N THR A 35 11.69 3.34 -12.42
CA THR A 35 12.06 2.06 -13.02
C THR A 35 13.53 1.70 -12.79
N THR A 36 13.84 0.42 -12.91
CA THR A 36 15.23 -0.09 -12.86
C THR A 36 16.08 0.42 -14.03
N GLU A 37 15.47 0.69 -15.18
CA GLU A 37 16.14 1.20 -16.37
C GLU A 37 16.64 2.63 -16.14
N GLU A 38 15.86 3.47 -15.48
CA GLU A 38 16.23 4.85 -15.12
C GLU A 38 17.44 4.87 -14.19
N VAL A 39 17.55 3.91 -13.27
CA VAL A 39 18.71 3.78 -12.39
C VAL A 39 20.00 3.74 -13.19
N ASN A 40 20.04 3.05 -14.34
CA ASN A 40 21.24 2.92 -15.17
C ASN A 40 21.65 4.22 -15.87
N ALA A 41 20.74 5.16 -16.04
CA ALA A 41 20.97 6.45 -16.69
C ALA A 41 21.35 7.58 -15.72
N LEU A 42 21.32 7.35 -14.41
CA LEU A 42 21.60 8.40 -13.41
C LEU A 42 23.03 8.94 -13.54
N PRO A 43 23.24 10.27 -13.57
CA PRO A 43 24.56 10.87 -13.83
C PRO A 43 25.40 11.07 -12.55
N PHE A 44 25.44 10.07 -11.67
CA PHE A 44 26.14 10.12 -10.38
C PHE A 44 27.30 9.12 -10.33
N GLY A 45 28.31 9.40 -9.50
CA GLY A 45 29.49 8.62 -9.30
C GLY A 45 29.73 8.19 -7.85
N PRO A 46 30.86 7.51 -7.58
CA PRO A 46 31.16 6.95 -6.25
C PRO A 46 31.45 7.99 -5.17
N GLU A 47 31.80 9.23 -5.57
CA GLU A 47 32.11 10.33 -4.63
C GLU A 47 30.87 11.12 -4.23
N ASP A 48 29.74 10.91 -4.89
CA ASP A 48 28.49 11.64 -4.59
C ASP A 48 27.88 11.12 -3.31
N LYS A 49 27.35 12.04 -2.50
CA LYS A 49 26.54 11.72 -1.33
C LYS A 49 25.11 11.42 -1.77
N LEU A 50 24.72 10.17 -1.71
CA LEU A 50 23.46 9.70 -2.23
C LEU A 50 22.58 9.08 -1.13
N ALA A 51 21.31 9.40 -1.16
CA ALA A 51 20.30 8.79 -0.32
C ALA A 51 19.09 8.36 -1.17
N TYR A 52 18.26 7.44 -0.65
CA TYR A 52 16.96 7.16 -1.25
C TYR A 52 15.85 7.25 -0.24
N LEU A 53 14.67 7.57 -0.72
CA LEU A 53 13.38 7.52 -0.03
C LEU A 53 12.38 6.85 -0.97
N THR A 54 11.26 6.37 -0.43
CA THR A 54 10.18 5.81 -1.25
C THR A 54 8.85 6.49 -0.97
N GLN A 55 7.97 6.52 -1.97
CA GLN A 55 6.55 6.76 -1.78
C GLN A 55 5.98 5.65 -0.89
N THR A 56 5.08 6.00 0.04
CA THR A 56 4.63 5.09 1.12
C THR A 56 3.66 4.01 0.66
N THR A 57 3.09 4.15 -0.55
CA THR A 57 2.07 3.25 -1.11
C THR A 57 2.55 2.38 -2.28
N LEU A 58 3.86 2.30 -2.51
CA LEU A 58 4.42 1.49 -3.59
C LEU A 58 4.20 -0.01 -3.37
N SER A 59 4.34 -0.74 -4.47
CA SER A 59 4.61 -2.17 -4.43
C SER A 59 5.91 -2.44 -3.68
N VAL A 60 5.85 -3.33 -2.69
CA VAL A 60 7.04 -3.75 -1.94
C VAL A 60 8.08 -4.40 -2.87
N ASP A 61 7.61 -5.20 -3.84
CA ASP A 61 8.50 -5.92 -4.76
C ASP A 61 9.15 -4.97 -5.77
N ASP A 62 8.39 -4.02 -6.33
CA ASP A 62 8.91 -3.03 -7.28
C ASP A 62 9.92 -2.10 -6.60
N ALA A 63 9.57 -1.56 -5.44
CA ALA A 63 10.48 -0.74 -4.66
C ALA A 63 11.77 -1.50 -4.32
N SER A 64 11.66 -2.76 -3.91
CA SER A 64 12.83 -3.60 -3.59
C SER A 64 13.73 -3.82 -4.80
N ARG A 65 13.16 -4.02 -6.01
CA ARG A 65 13.94 -4.17 -7.25
C ARG A 65 14.73 -2.90 -7.55
N ILE A 66 14.09 -1.75 -7.48
CA ILE A 66 14.75 -0.45 -7.73
C ILE A 66 15.82 -0.17 -6.67
N ILE A 67 15.51 -0.37 -5.38
CA ILE A 67 16.47 -0.19 -4.27
C ILE A 67 17.70 -1.09 -4.44
N ASN A 68 17.51 -2.36 -4.80
CA ASN A 68 18.62 -3.29 -5.02
C ASN A 68 19.48 -2.86 -6.20
N GLN A 69 18.89 -2.38 -7.29
CA GLN A 69 19.60 -1.85 -8.43
C GLN A 69 20.39 -0.58 -8.08
N LEU A 70 19.78 0.34 -7.32
CA LEU A 70 20.45 1.54 -6.82
C LEU A 70 21.65 1.19 -5.92
N LYS A 71 21.48 0.25 -4.98
CA LYS A 71 22.56 -0.20 -4.08
C LYS A 71 23.68 -0.91 -4.83
N ALA A 72 23.35 -1.68 -5.85
CA ALA A 72 24.35 -2.34 -6.69
C ALA A 72 25.18 -1.33 -7.48
N ARG A 73 24.55 -0.27 -7.99
CA ARG A 73 25.23 0.79 -8.75
C ARG A 73 25.97 1.78 -7.85
N PHE A 74 25.42 2.11 -6.70
CA PHE A 74 25.94 3.11 -5.76
C PHE A 74 26.14 2.48 -4.37
N PRO A 75 27.26 1.80 -4.11
CA PRO A 75 27.51 1.13 -2.83
C PRO A 75 27.50 2.07 -1.60
N GLN A 76 27.75 3.38 -1.82
CA GLN A 76 27.71 4.42 -0.80
C GLN A 76 26.28 4.92 -0.48
N LEU A 77 25.26 4.49 -1.23
CA LEU A 77 23.88 4.92 -1.07
C LEU A 77 23.35 4.59 0.33
N ILE A 78 22.81 5.58 1.00
CA ILE A 78 22.12 5.38 2.28
C ILE A 78 20.61 5.39 2.09
N GLY A 79 19.92 4.66 2.96
CA GLY A 79 18.47 4.63 2.99
C GLY A 79 17.89 5.19 4.28
N PRO A 80 16.57 5.25 4.38
CA PRO A 80 15.90 5.61 5.60
C PRO A 80 16.22 4.62 6.73
N PRO A 81 16.17 5.04 8.01
CA PRO A 81 16.48 4.16 9.15
C PRO A 81 15.43 3.05 9.37
N LYS A 82 14.26 3.19 8.76
CA LYS A 82 13.17 2.22 8.71
C LYS A 82 12.60 2.24 7.29
N ASP A 83 11.90 1.17 6.91
CA ASP A 83 11.21 1.13 5.63
C ASP A 83 10.21 2.29 5.51
N ASP A 84 10.25 3.00 4.39
CA ASP A 84 9.33 4.12 4.13
C ASP A 84 7.95 3.63 3.67
N ILE A 85 7.86 2.44 3.05
CA ILE A 85 6.55 1.88 2.70
C ILE A 85 5.77 1.64 3.99
N CYS A 86 4.59 2.24 4.07
CA CYS A 86 3.74 2.19 5.25
C CYS A 86 3.45 0.73 5.65
N TYR A 87 3.54 0.41 6.95
CA TYR A 87 3.25 -0.93 7.47
C TYR A 87 1.87 -1.44 7.04
N ALA A 88 0.85 -0.55 7.02
CA ALA A 88 -0.49 -0.91 6.57
C ALA A 88 -0.53 -1.29 5.09
N THR A 89 0.28 -0.63 4.24
CA THR A 89 0.46 -1.00 2.83
C THR A 89 1.13 -2.37 2.71
N GLN A 90 2.21 -2.60 3.46
CA GLN A 90 2.94 -3.88 3.45
C GLN A 90 2.05 -5.04 3.90
N ASN A 91 1.34 -4.88 5.02
CA ASN A 91 0.48 -5.93 5.57
C ASN A 91 -0.68 -6.29 4.61
N ARG A 92 -1.28 -5.29 3.95
CA ARG A 92 -2.35 -5.54 2.99
C ARG A 92 -1.85 -6.20 1.72
N GLN A 93 -0.68 -5.84 1.22
CA GLN A 93 -0.07 -6.53 0.08
C GLN A 93 0.24 -7.99 0.43
N GLU A 94 0.75 -8.26 1.63
CA GLU A 94 0.97 -9.63 2.11
C GLU A 94 -0.34 -10.42 2.20
N ALA A 95 -1.40 -9.81 2.73
CA ALA A 95 -2.72 -10.43 2.79
C ALA A 95 -3.26 -10.78 1.40
N VAL A 96 -3.14 -9.87 0.42
CA VAL A 96 -3.57 -10.14 -0.96
C VAL A 96 -2.78 -11.28 -1.59
N ARG A 97 -1.45 -11.34 -1.37
CA ARG A 97 -0.64 -12.47 -1.87
C ARG A 97 -1.12 -13.82 -1.35
N GLN A 98 -1.46 -13.88 -0.07
CA GLN A 98 -1.94 -15.12 0.54
C GLN A 98 -3.36 -15.47 0.06
N LEU A 99 -4.28 -14.51 0.08
CA LEU A 99 -5.65 -14.69 -0.38
C LEU A 99 -5.73 -15.08 -1.86
N SER A 100 -4.88 -14.52 -2.70
CA SER A 100 -4.83 -14.85 -4.13
C SER A 100 -4.39 -16.28 -4.43
N GLN A 101 -3.86 -17.02 -3.46
CA GLN A 101 -3.54 -18.46 -3.65
C GLN A 101 -4.79 -19.37 -3.55
N GLU A 102 -5.85 -18.87 -2.94
CA GLU A 102 -7.04 -19.66 -2.62
C GLU A 102 -8.32 -19.09 -3.25
N ALA A 103 -8.30 -17.81 -3.65
CA ALA A 103 -9.46 -17.12 -4.19
C ALA A 103 -9.54 -17.24 -5.72
N ASP A 104 -10.77 -17.36 -6.24
CA ASP A 104 -11.08 -17.26 -7.66
C ASP A 104 -11.35 -15.82 -8.10
N LEU A 105 -11.66 -14.95 -7.15
CA LEU A 105 -11.97 -13.53 -7.34
C LEU A 105 -11.52 -12.73 -6.13
N VAL A 106 -10.94 -11.55 -6.36
CA VAL A 106 -10.61 -10.59 -5.29
C VAL A 106 -11.40 -9.29 -5.48
N LEU A 107 -12.16 -8.90 -4.47
CA LEU A 107 -12.78 -7.58 -4.37
C LEU A 107 -11.92 -6.69 -3.47
N VAL A 108 -11.48 -5.57 -3.99
CA VAL A 108 -10.71 -4.56 -3.25
C VAL A 108 -11.61 -3.36 -3.01
N LEU A 109 -11.86 -3.05 -1.74
CA LEU A 109 -12.70 -1.92 -1.36
C LEU A 109 -11.84 -0.67 -1.13
N GLY A 110 -12.15 0.39 -1.82
CA GLY A 110 -11.42 1.65 -1.74
C GLY A 110 -11.55 2.50 -2.98
N SER A 111 -11.22 3.78 -2.84
CA SER A 111 -11.36 4.74 -3.94
C SER A 111 -10.43 4.44 -5.11
N GLN A 112 -10.94 4.68 -6.31
CA GLN A 112 -10.17 4.64 -7.57
C GLN A 112 -8.98 5.63 -7.56
N ASN A 113 -8.99 6.63 -6.69
CA ASN A 113 -7.89 7.58 -6.53
C ASN A 113 -6.87 7.16 -5.46
N SER A 114 -7.09 6.04 -4.78
CA SER A 114 -6.20 5.53 -3.76
C SER A 114 -5.11 4.65 -4.38
N SER A 115 -3.88 5.14 -4.44
CA SER A 115 -2.71 4.38 -4.90
C SER A 115 -2.56 3.03 -4.18
N ASN A 116 -2.75 3.01 -2.85
CA ASN A 116 -2.72 1.76 -2.10
C ASN A 116 -3.81 0.76 -2.56
N SER A 117 -5.06 1.24 -2.77
CA SER A 117 -6.16 0.36 -3.19
C SER A 117 -5.97 -0.15 -4.62
N GLN A 118 -5.54 0.71 -5.54
CA GLN A 118 -5.18 0.31 -6.91
C GLN A 118 -4.11 -0.78 -6.89
N ARG A 119 -3.05 -0.59 -6.08
CA ARG A 119 -1.96 -1.56 -5.99
C ARG A 119 -2.42 -2.93 -5.50
N LEU A 120 -3.37 -3.00 -4.55
CA LEU A 120 -3.91 -4.29 -4.10
C LEU A 120 -4.65 -5.04 -5.22
N ALA A 121 -5.44 -4.32 -6.03
CA ALA A 121 -6.14 -4.91 -7.17
C ALA A 121 -5.16 -5.38 -8.27
N GLU A 122 -4.12 -4.61 -8.54
CA GLU A 122 -3.05 -4.98 -9.48
C GLU A 122 -2.32 -6.23 -9.01
N LEU A 123 -1.96 -6.28 -7.73
CA LEU A 123 -1.25 -7.41 -7.14
C LEU A 123 -2.02 -8.73 -7.27
N ALA A 124 -3.35 -8.71 -7.04
CA ALA A 124 -4.19 -9.89 -7.26
C ALA A 124 -4.16 -10.33 -8.74
N LYS A 125 -4.24 -9.39 -9.69
CA LYS A 125 -4.14 -9.68 -11.13
C LYS A 125 -2.78 -10.25 -11.51
N GLU A 126 -1.69 -9.74 -10.93
CA GLU A 126 -0.33 -10.26 -11.13
C GLU A 126 -0.20 -11.72 -10.66
N HIS A 127 -0.97 -12.11 -9.64
CA HIS A 127 -1.07 -13.50 -9.16
C HIS A 127 -2.06 -14.35 -9.98
N GLY A 128 -2.61 -13.80 -11.06
CA GLY A 128 -3.52 -14.53 -11.98
C GLY A 128 -4.97 -14.60 -11.53
N VAL A 129 -5.35 -13.84 -10.48
CA VAL A 129 -6.72 -13.83 -9.96
C VAL A 129 -7.45 -12.57 -10.47
N PRO A 130 -8.63 -12.71 -11.09
CA PRO A 130 -9.48 -11.58 -11.42
C PRO A 130 -9.71 -10.70 -10.19
N SER A 131 -9.57 -9.38 -10.34
CA SER A 131 -9.83 -8.48 -9.23
C SER A 131 -10.48 -7.19 -9.69
N TYR A 132 -11.32 -6.65 -8.82
CA TYR A 132 -12.05 -5.40 -9.04
C TYR A 132 -11.84 -4.47 -7.85
N LEU A 133 -11.46 -3.23 -8.14
CA LEU A 133 -11.43 -2.14 -7.18
C LEU A 133 -12.78 -1.44 -7.26
N ILE A 134 -13.49 -1.34 -6.13
CA ILE A 134 -14.82 -0.76 -6.04
C ILE A 134 -14.93 0.17 -4.83
N ASP A 135 -15.70 1.25 -4.97
CA ASP A 135 -15.96 2.18 -3.87
C ASP A 135 -17.01 1.63 -2.87
N GLY A 136 -17.87 0.71 -3.30
CA GLY A 136 -18.91 0.11 -2.46
C GLY A 136 -19.66 -1.03 -3.11
N ALA A 137 -20.62 -1.60 -2.36
CA ALA A 137 -21.42 -2.75 -2.77
C ALA A 137 -22.31 -2.50 -3.99
N ASP A 138 -22.67 -1.24 -4.26
CA ASP A 138 -23.47 -0.81 -5.39
C ASP A 138 -22.72 -0.92 -6.75
N GLU A 139 -21.42 -1.01 -6.72
CA GLU A 139 -20.59 -1.24 -7.91
C GLU A 139 -20.39 -2.72 -8.25
N ILE A 140 -20.89 -3.63 -7.39
CA ILE A 140 -20.73 -5.07 -7.62
C ILE A 140 -21.57 -5.53 -8.81
N ASP A 141 -20.91 -6.07 -9.85
CA ASP A 141 -21.59 -6.75 -10.95
C ASP A 141 -21.75 -8.24 -10.65
N ALA A 142 -23.00 -8.70 -10.60
CA ALA A 142 -23.32 -10.11 -10.35
C ALA A 142 -22.70 -11.07 -11.38
N SER A 143 -22.37 -10.61 -12.58
CA SER A 143 -21.72 -11.42 -13.60
C SER A 143 -20.29 -11.84 -13.26
N TRP A 144 -19.63 -11.13 -12.37
CA TRP A 144 -18.26 -11.48 -11.94
C TRP A 144 -18.18 -12.81 -11.19
N PHE A 145 -19.31 -13.25 -10.64
CA PHE A 145 -19.37 -14.49 -9.83
C PHE A 145 -19.69 -15.74 -10.64
N ASN A 146 -19.70 -15.67 -11.96
CA ASN A 146 -19.92 -16.84 -12.82
C ASN A 146 -18.75 -17.82 -12.71
N ASN A 147 -19.01 -19.04 -12.22
CA ASN A 147 -18.02 -20.09 -11.95
C ASN A 147 -16.98 -19.72 -10.86
N ILE A 148 -17.35 -18.86 -9.92
CA ILE A 148 -16.53 -18.46 -8.76
C ILE A 148 -17.05 -19.23 -7.55
N GLU A 149 -16.15 -19.91 -6.85
CA GLU A 149 -16.45 -20.62 -5.60
C GLU A 149 -15.94 -19.83 -4.39
N THR A 150 -14.76 -19.20 -4.52
CA THR A 150 -14.10 -18.48 -3.42
C THR A 150 -13.86 -17.02 -3.79
N VAL A 151 -14.43 -16.12 -3.00
CA VAL A 151 -14.24 -14.68 -3.13
C VAL A 151 -13.45 -14.15 -1.94
N ALA A 152 -12.32 -13.52 -2.19
CA ALA A 152 -11.60 -12.77 -1.17
C ALA A 152 -12.05 -11.29 -1.20
N ILE A 153 -12.28 -10.73 -0.01
CA ILE A 153 -12.52 -9.30 0.17
C ILE A 153 -11.34 -8.72 0.93
N THR A 154 -10.81 -7.63 0.43
CA THR A 154 -9.81 -6.81 1.12
C THR A 154 -10.14 -5.33 0.94
N ALA A 155 -9.50 -4.47 1.73
CA ALA A 155 -9.77 -3.04 1.69
C ALA A 155 -8.47 -2.23 1.70
N GLY A 156 -8.48 -1.09 1.06
CA GLY A 156 -7.43 -0.09 1.21
C GLY A 156 -7.31 0.40 2.66
N ALA A 157 -6.12 0.91 3.02
CA ALA A 157 -5.82 1.34 4.39
C ALA A 157 -6.75 2.47 4.90
N SER A 158 -7.35 3.23 4.02
CA SER A 158 -8.27 4.33 4.33
C SER A 158 -9.74 4.00 4.07
N ALA A 159 -10.06 2.79 3.62
CA ALA A 159 -11.45 2.40 3.39
C ALA A 159 -12.19 2.24 4.74
N PRO A 160 -13.40 2.78 4.88
CA PRO A 160 -14.20 2.59 6.09
C PRO A 160 -14.63 1.13 6.26
N GLU A 161 -14.60 0.64 7.51
CA GLU A 161 -15.06 -0.72 7.84
C GLU A 161 -16.51 -0.98 7.39
N GLN A 162 -17.37 0.04 7.44
CA GLN A 162 -18.76 -0.09 7.02
C GLN A 162 -18.89 -0.54 5.55
N VAL A 163 -18.02 -0.04 4.67
CA VAL A 163 -18.03 -0.42 3.24
C VAL A 163 -17.71 -1.92 3.08
N VAL A 164 -16.81 -2.45 3.91
CA VAL A 164 -16.49 -3.89 3.93
C VAL A 164 -17.71 -4.69 4.37
N GLN A 165 -18.38 -4.28 5.45
CA GLN A 165 -19.55 -4.96 5.97
C GLN A 165 -20.71 -4.93 4.98
N ASP A 166 -20.95 -3.82 4.29
CA ASP A 166 -21.98 -3.68 3.27
C ASP A 166 -21.75 -4.65 2.09
N CYS A 167 -20.50 -4.83 1.66
CA CYS A 167 -20.15 -5.81 0.63
C CYS A 167 -20.33 -7.25 1.09
N VAL A 168 -19.93 -7.56 2.32
CA VAL A 168 -20.16 -8.89 2.92
C VAL A 168 -21.65 -9.19 3.01
N GLU A 169 -22.47 -8.22 3.42
CA GLU A 169 -23.92 -8.37 3.48
C GLU A 169 -24.54 -8.54 2.10
N TRP A 170 -24.08 -7.80 1.08
CA TRP A 170 -24.51 -7.99 -0.30
C TRP A 170 -24.27 -9.42 -0.78
N LEU A 171 -23.06 -9.98 -0.54
CA LEU A 171 -22.73 -11.36 -0.89
C LEU A 171 -23.59 -12.35 -0.13
N ARG A 172 -23.79 -12.13 1.17
CA ARG A 172 -24.64 -12.98 1.99
C ARG A 172 -26.06 -13.02 1.42
N ASN A 173 -26.68 -11.90 1.18
CA ASN A 173 -28.05 -11.80 0.65
C ASN A 173 -28.18 -12.46 -0.72
N ARG A 174 -27.10 -12.44 -1.52
CA ARG A 174 -27.08 -13.00 -2.87
C ARG A 174 -26.89 -14.51 -2.89
N PHE A 175 -26.08 -15.06 -1.97
CA PHE A 175 -25.57 -16.44 -2.04
C PHE A 175 -25.93 -17.31 -0.83
N GLU A 176 -26.54 -16.80 0.23
CA GLU A 176 -26.90 -17.55 1.45
C GLU A 176 -27.71 -18.82 1.15
N ASN A 177 -28.59 -18.77 0.15
CA ASN A 177 -29.42 -19.88 -0.27
C ASN A 177 -28.84 -20.67 -1.47
N SER A 178 -27.55 -20.53 -1.74
CA SER A 178 -26.89 -21.29 -2.80
C SER A 178 -26.91 -22.78 -2.50
N PRO A 179 -27.17 -23.65 -3.50
CA PRO A 179 -27.15 -25.12 -3.31
C PRO A 179 -25.79 -25.67 -2.84
N SER A 180 -24.69 -24.95 -3.16
CA SER A 180 -23.32 -25.30 -2.74
C SER A 180 -22.99 -24.87 -1.31
N GLY A 181 -23.92 -24.19 -0.62
CA GLY A 181 -23.68 -23.57 0.68
C GLY A 181 -23.03 -22.20 0.58
N PHE A 182 -22.96 -21.50 1.72
CA PHE A 182 -22.31 -20.20 1.86
C PHE A 182 -21.63 -20.13 3.22
N SER A 183 -20.38 -19.70 3.26
CA SER A 183 -19.65 -19.47 4.50
C SER A 183 -18.82 -18.19 4.40
N ILE A 184 -18.58 -17.56 5.53
CA ILE A 184 -17.69 -16.41 5.66
C ILE A 184 -16.61 -16.76 6.65
N GLU A 185 -15.37 -16.50 6.29
CA GLU A 185 -14.20 -16.66 7.15
C GLU A 185 -13.45 -15.33 7.22
N GLU A 186 -13.18 -14.86 8.43
CA GLU A 186 -12.28 -13.72 8.64
C GLU A 186 -10.86 -14.24 8.86
N ARG A 187 -9.90 -13.68 8.11
CA ARG A 187 -8.50 -14.07 8.16
C ARG A 187 -7.61 -12.92 8.55
N THR A 188 -6.89 -13.09 9.62
CA THR A 188 -5.82 -12.19 10.05
C THR A 188 -4.48 -12.76 9.57
N VAL A 189 -3.83 -12.06 8.64
CA VAL A 189 -2.51 -12.46 8.10
C VAL A 189 -1.38 -11.98 8.99
N ARG A 190 -1.54 -10.81 9.60
CA ARG A 190 -0.57 -10.21 10.51
C ARG A 190 -1.27 -9.37 11.58
N ASP A 191 -0.87 -9.56 12.82
CA ASP A 191 -1.31 -8.68 13.91
C ASP A 191 -0.66 -7.30 13.76
N GLU A 192 -1.48 -6.25 13.88
CA GLU A 192 -1.02 -4.86 13.82
C GLU A 192 -0.91 -4.30 15.24
N ASP A 193 0.28 -4.37 15.84
CA ASP A 193 0.58 -3.74 17.15
C ASP A 193 1.36 -2.43 16.90
N VAL A 194 0.69 -1.46 16.28
CA VAL A 194 1.27 -0.15 15.97
C VAL A 194 0.59 0.93 16.78
N PHE A 195 1.34 1.52 17.70
CA PHE A 195 0.87 2.61 18.54
C PHE A 195 1.41 3.96 18.06
N PHE A 196 0.51 4.91 17.84
CA PHE A 196 0.83 6.30 17.50
C PHE A 196 0.67 7.18 18.75
N PRO A 197 1.76 7.53 19.46
CA PRO A 197 1.65 8.36 20.65
C PRO A 197 1.24 9.77 20.29
N LEU A 198 0.41 10.39 21.12
CA LEU A 198 0.06 11.81 20.96
C LEU A 198 1.33 12.69 20.88
N PRO A 199 1.34 13.75 20.06
CA PRO A 199 2.42 14.72 20.04
C PRO A 199 2.74 15.26 21.43
N LYS A 200 4.03 15.49 21.70
CA LYS A 200 4.51 15.94 23.03
C LYS A 200 3.74 17.16 23.54
N SER A 201 3.43 18.11 22.64
CA SER A 201 2.72 19.35 22.95
C SER A 201 1.32 19.17 23.53
N ILE A 202 0.65 18.03 23.23
CA ILE A 202 -0.72 17.78 23.69
C ILE A 202 -0.80 16.67 24.75
N ARG A 203 0.28 15.91 24.99
CA ARG A 203 0.28 14.84 26.03
C ARG A 203 -0.04 15.39 27.42
N SER A 204 0.52 16.52 27.79
CA SER A 204 0.27 17.16 29.08
C SER A 204 -1.16 17.68 29.20
N ALA A 205 -1.76 18.17 28.12
CA ALA A 205 -3.16 18.59 28.10
C ALA A 205 -4.11 17.38 28.20
N ALA A 206 -3.83 16.29 27.48
CA ALA A 206 -4.60 15.06 27.54
C ALA A 206 -4.56 14.42 28.95
N ALA A 207 -3.40 14.41 29.60
CA ALA A 207 -3.25 13.91 30.96
C ALA A 207 -4.05 14.75 31.98
N ALA A 208 -4.14 16.06 31.78
CA ALA A 208 -4.92 16.94 32.65
C ALA A 208 -6.45 16.76 32.52
N VAL A 209 -6.94 16.21 31.40
CA VAL A 209 -8.37 15.98 31.14
C VAL A 209 -8.80 14.53 31.41
N GLN A 210 -7.89 13.67 31.87
CA GLN A 210 -8.13 12.22 32.09
C GLN A 210 -8.74 11.50 30.87
N LEU A 211 -8.41 11.94 29.65
CA LEU A 211 -8.76 11.21 28.45
C LEU A 211 -8.00 9.87 28.41
N PRO A 212 -8.68 8.75 28.05
CA PRO A 212 -7.96 7.49 27.88
C PRO A 212 -6.86 7.68 26.84
N MET A 213 -5.64 7.40 27.24
CA MET A 213 -4.50 7.32 26.32
C MET A 213 -4.59 5.97 25.63
N GLY A 214 -5.31 5.94 24.47
CA GLY A 214 -5.40 4.78 23.62
C GLY A 214 -4.08 4.38 22.96
#